data_e223dea1fcab7f47d022589afc6644e1
#
_entry.id   e223dea1fcab7f47d022589afc6644e1
#
_cell.length_a   1.000
_cell.length_b   1.000
_cell.length_c   1.000
_cell.angle_alpha   90.00
_cell.angle_beta   90.00
_cell.angle_gamma   90.00
#
_symmetry.space_group_name_H-M   'P 1'
#
loop_
_entity.id
_entity.type
_entity.pdbx_description
1 polymer ?
#
loop_
_entity_poly.entity_id
_entity_poly.type
_entity_poly.pdbx_seq_one_letter_code
_entity_poly.pdbx_strand_id
1 'polypeptide(L)'
;MNAFLLAFFLILSSPSRIYRTEVQGVIGPVVAEFLTKTIDRAQGEGAHLIVIKLDTPGGLDESMRIIVKKMLNSRIPICIYVAPPGARAASAGVFITAAAHVAAMAPGTNIGAAHPVSMGQKMDSTMIEKVTNDAVAYMKSIARKRNRNEKWLERAVRESESITSEEALKLGVIDLIASDFDELLRKLDGRKIALDGETVTLRTADAEVVEVKMGLRERLLSILTNPNIAYILLILGFYGLFFELSHPGAILPGVVGAISIILAFYSLQTLPVNYAGLLLIVLAMVLFFAELHIQSHGLLGLGGAVSFFLGSLMLFGSNVSYLRISMGLILAVTGLTALFFLFILAKAILALKRRPTTGAEGLIGSKGFVTQPIRGGRGTVMVHGELWQARSDEDIEKEEEIEVIGADGLTLIVRRRKKKED
;
A
#
# COMPACT_ATOMS: atom_id res chain seq x y z
N MET A 1 -37.05 -58.88 12.40
CA MET A 1 -37.35 -57.69 13.20
C MET A 1 -36.08 -57.02 13.74
N ASN A 2 -34.86 -57.42 13.42
CA ASN A 2 -33.62 -56.84 13.97
C ASN A 2 -32.78 -55.97 13.00
N ALA A 3 -33.13 -55.96 11.70
CA ALA A 3 -32.38 -55.11 10.73
C ALA A 3 -32.88 -53.65 10.65
N PHE A 4 -34.16 -53.42 10.99
CA PHE A 4 -34.76 -52.07 10.98
C PHE A 4 -34.36 -51.22 12.21
N LEU A 5 -34.03 -51.87 13.34
CA LEU A 5 -33.57 -51.17 14.56
C LEU A 5 -32.09 -50.78 14.48
N LEU A 6 -31.26 -51.54 13.72
CA LEU A 6 -29.84 -51.14 13.48
C LEU A 6 -29.74 -50.00 12.50
N ALA A 7 -30.62 -49.91 11.49
CA ALA A 7 -30.64 -48.79 10.54
C ALA A 7 -31.08 -47.46 11.19
N PHE A 8 -31.94 -47.54 12.19
CA PHE A 8 -32.39 -46.33 12.95
C PHE A 8 -31.34 -45.77 13.91
N PHE A 9 -30.41 -46.62 14.36
CA PHE A 9 -29.31 -46.17 15.26
C PHE A 9 -28.10 -45.64 14.48
N LEU A 10 -27.95 -45.92 13.18
CA LEU A 10 -26.89 -45.41 12.31
C LEU A 10 -27.20 -44.02 11.69
N ILE A 11 -28.42 -43.50 11.87
CA ILE A 11 -28.83 -42.14 11.43
C ILE A 11 -28.43 -41.07 12.47
N LEU A 12 -27.85 -41.42 13.62
CA LEU A 12 -27.70 -40.53 14.78
C LEU A 12 -26.25 -40.16 15.09
N SER A 13 -25.39 -39.84 14.16
CA SER A 13 -24.31 -38.88 14.42
C SER A 13 -23.47 -38.57 13.18
N SER A 14 -24.00 -37.76 12.31
CA SER A 14 -23.06 -36.96 11.53
C SER A 14 -22.25 -36.14 12.54
N PRO A 15 -20.90 -36.21 12.48
CA PRO A 15 -20.08 -35.42 13.39
C PRO A 15 -20.50 -33.95 13.31
N SER A 16 -20.62 -33.30 14.47
CA SER A 16 -20.92 -31.86 14.50
C SER A 16 -19.82 -31.12 13.75
N ARG A 17 -20.17 -30.21 12.86
CA ARG A 17 -19.19 -29.44 12.08
C ARG A 17 -18.94 -28.09 12.72
N ILE A 18 -17.68 -27.75 12.91
CA ILE A 18 -17.22 -26.45 13.38
C ILE A 18 -16.50 -25.74 12.25
N TYR A 19 -17.01 -24.58 11.86
CA TYR A 19 -16.33 -23.72 10.90
C TYR A 19 -15.32 -22.86 11.63
N ARG A 20 -14.05 -22.96 11.23
CA ARG A 20 -12.96 -22.12 11.76
C ARG A 20 -12.49 -21.17 10.70
N THR A 21 -12.40 -19.89 11.06
CA THR A 21 -11.79 -18.87 10.20
C THR A 21 -10.92 -17.91 11.01
N GLU A 22 -10.07 -17.18 10.34
CA GLU A 22 -9.15 -16.22 10.97
C GLU A 22 -9.27 -14.85 10.31
N VAL A 23 -9.26 -13.82 11.14
CA VAL A 23 -9.20 -12.41 10.73
C VAL A 23 -8.02 -11.77 11.44
N GLN A 24 -7.02 -11.38 10.66
CA GLN A 24 -5.87 -10.63 11.13
C GLN A 24 -5.75 -9.30 10.40
N GLY A 25 -5.66 -8.19 11.15
CA GLY A 25 -5.51 -6.85 10.59
C GLY A 25 -6.79 -6.02 10.60
N VAL A 26 -6.90 -5.09 9.66
CA VAL A 26 -7.96 -4.05 9.65
C VAL A 26 -9.32 -4.61 9.24
N ILE A 27 -10.36 -4.25 9.97
CA ILE A 27 -11.75 -4.58 9.64
C ILE A 27 -12.24 -3.63 8.52
N GLY A 28 -12.09 -4.10 7.28
CA GLY A 28 -12.51 -3.38 6.08
C GLY A 28 -13.63 -4.11 5.33
N PRO A 29 -14.07 -3.57 4.17
CA PRO A 29 -15.17 -4.14 3.37
C PRO A 29 -14.92 -5.59 2.95
N VAL A 30 -13.69 -5.94 2.58
CA VAL A 30 -13.31 -7.29 2.18
C VAL A 30 -13.49 -8.29 3.33
N VAL A 31 -13.08 -7.91 4.56
CA VAL A 31 -13.26 -8.73 5.76
C VAL A 31 -14.75 -8.88 6.09
N ALA A 32 -15.53 -7.80 5.96
CA ALA A 32 -16.97 -7.84 6.20
C ALA A 32 -17.68 -8.77 5.20
N GLU A 33 -17.36 -8.68 3.92
CA GLU A 33 -17.88 -9.57 2.88
C GLU A 33 -17.49 -11.03 3.14
N PHE A 34 -16.23 -11.28 3.46
CA PHE A 34 -15.72 -12.62 3.75
C PHE A 34 -16.41 -13.26 4.95
N LEU A 35 -16.52 -12.55 6.08
CA LEU A 35 -17.17 -13.06 7.27
C LEU A 35 -18.69 -13.27 7.06
N THR A 36 -19.37 -12.37 6.39
CA THR A 36 -20.81 -12.55 6.08
C THR A 36 -21.06 -13.76 5.20
N LYS A 37 -20.26 -13.97 4.15
CA LYS A 37 -20.32 -15.17 3.31
C LYS A 37 -19.99 -16.45 4.09
N THR A 38 -19.00 -16.40 4.98
CA THR A 38 -18.62 -17.53 5.82
C THR A 38 -19.78 -17.91 6.76
N ILE A 39 -20.45 -16.92 7.37
CA ILE A 39 -21.61 -17.16 8.22
C ILE A 39 -22.78 -17.75 7.40
N ASP A 40 -23.06 -17.22 6.21
CA ASP A 40 -24.12 -17.72 5.34
C ASP A 40 -23.86 -19.16 4.90
N ARG A 41 -22.64 -19.46 4.48
CA ARG A 41 -22.21 -20.79 4.10
C ARG A 41 -22.35 -21.77 5.25
N ALA A 42 -21.84 -21.42 6.42
CA ALA A 42 -21.91 -22.27 7.60
C ALA A 42 -23.36 -22.55 8.02
N GLN A 43 -24.25 -21.55 7.93
CA GLN A 43 -25.68 -21.74 8.17
C GLN A 43 -26.34 -22.66 7.12
N GLY A 44 -26.00 -22.46 5.83
CA GLY A 44 -26.53 -23.29 4.73
C GLY A 44 -26.07 -24.74 4.79
N GLU A 45 -24.87 -24.99 5.30
CA GLU A 45 -24.29 -26.34 5.45
C GLU A 45 -24.61 -26.97 6.83
N GLY A 46 -25.40 -26.30 7.68
CA GLY A 46 -25.81 -26.81 8.99
C GLY A 46 -24.67 -26.93 9.99
N ALA A 47 -23.72 -26.00 9.98
CA ALA A 47 -22.64 -25.97 10.95
C ALA A 47 -23.17 -25.80 12.37
N HIS A 48 -22.53 -26.48 13.31
CA HIS A 48 -22.89 -26.45 14.72
C HIS A 48 -22.35 -25.21 15.46
N LEU A 49 -21.19 -24.72 15.01
CA LEU A 49 -20.51 -23.55 15.57
C LEU A 49 -19.62 -22.91 14.51
N ILE A 50 -19.49 -21.58 14.57
CA ILE A 50 -18.42 -20.85 13.89
C ILE A 50 -17.46 -20.32 14.94
N VAL A 51 -16.16 -20.57 14.76
CA VAL A 51 -15.10 -19.94 15.55
C VAL A 51 -14.32 -18.98 14.65
N ILE A 52 -14.33 -17.71 15.00
CA ILE A 52 -13.58 -16.66 14.33
C ILE A 52 -12.41 -16.26 15.22
N LYS A 53 -11.19 -16.66 14.85
CA LYS A 53 -9.95 -16.18 15.47
C LYS A 53 -9.72 -14.74 15.05
N LEU A 54 -9.56 -13.84 16.02
CA LEU A 54 -9.51 -12.39 15.79
C LEU A 54 -8.24 -11.77 16.36
N ASP A 55 -7.53 -11.02 15.51
CA ASP A 55 -6.46 -10.10 15.90
C ASP A 55 -6.59 -8.82 15.07
N THR A 56 -7.11 -7.74 15.66
CA THR A 56 -7.40 -6.51 14.92
C THR A 56 -7.07 -5.24 15.71
N PRO A 57 -6.44 -4.26 15.05
CA PRO A 57 -6.29 -2.90 15.59
C PRO A 57 -7.59 -2.07 15.48
N GLY A 58 -8.63 -2.60 14.83
CA GLY A 58 -9.87 -1.90 14.51
C GLY A 58 -10.15 -1.84 13.01
N GLY A 59 -10.97 -0.89 12.58
CA GLY A 59 -11.32 -0.72 11.18
C GLY A 59 -12.47 0.23 10.96
N LEU A 60 -13.13 0.11 9.80
CA LEU A 60 -14.25 0.97 9.39
C LEU A 60 -15.53 0.66 10.18
N ASP A 61 -16.19 1.69 10.66
CA ASP A 61 -17.47 1.56 11.40
C ASP A 61 -18.54 0.81 10.58
N GLU A 62 -18.69 1.16 9.30
CA GLU A 62 -19.66 0.50 8.42
C GLU A 62 -19.37 -1.00 8.28
N SER A 63 -18.11 -1.38 8.07
CA SER A 63 -17.70 -2.79 7.97
C SER A 63 -17.97 -3.55 9.28
N MET A 64 -17.65 -2.94 10.41
CA MET A 64 -17.94 -3.48 11.73
C MET A 64 -19.44 -3.69 11.92
N ARG A 65 -20.28 -2.69 11.60
CA ARG A 65 -21.74 -2.78 11.72
C ARG A 65 -22.34 -3.88 10.84
N ILE A 66 -21.83 -4.08 9.62
CA ILE A 66 -22.23 -5.17 8.73
C ILE A 66 -21.97 -6.53 9.41
N ILE A 67 -20.76 -6.73 9.95
CA ILE A 67 -20.38 -7.96 10.66
C ILE A 67 -21.25 -8.18 11.89
N VAL A 68 -21.35 -7.19 12.76
CA VAL A 68 -22.13 -7.26 13.99
C VAL A 68 -23.61 -7.56 13.70
N LYS A 69 -24.21 -6.86 12.73
CA LYS A 69 -25.59 -7.13 12.30
C LYS A 69 -25.76 -8.59 11.84
N LYS A 70 -24.81 -9.12 11.08
CA LYS A 70 -24.83 -10.51 10.63
C LYS A 70 -24.73 -11.49 11.79
N MET A 71 -23.83 -11.24 12.75
CA MET A 71 -23.64 -12.07 13.94
C MET A 71 -24.85 -12.05 14.87
N LEU A 72 -25.46 -10.88 15.08
CA LEU A 72 -26.65 -10.75 15.92
C LEU A 72 -27.88 -11.48 15.37
N ASN A 73 -27.98 -11.67 14.05
CA ASN A 73 -29.04 -12.38 13.35
C ASN A 73 -28.62 -13.79 12.89
N SER A 74 -27.53 -14.31 13.41
CA SER A 74 -27.07 -15.66 13.07
C SER A 74 -27.96 -16.72 13.72
N ARG A 75 -28.32 -17.75 12.93
CA ARG A 75 -29.10 -18.94 13.37
C ARG A 75 -28.19 -20.04 13.93
N ILE A 76 -26.87 -19.84 13.95
CA ILE A 76 -25.92 -20.77 14.55
C ILE A 76 -25.02 -20.00 15.52
N PRO A 77 -24.52 -20.65 16.58
CA PRO A 77 -23.60 -20.03 17.52
C PRO A 77 -22.33 -19.52 16.84
N ILE A 78 -21.86 -18.34 17.24
CA ILE A 78 -20.60 -17.75 16.79
C ILE A 78 -19.73 -17.49 18.01
N CYS A 79 -18.54 -18.03 18.00
CA CYS A 79 -17.49 -17.74 18.98
C CYS A 79 -16.45 -16.81 18.36
N ILE A 80 -16.15 -15.70 19.02
CA ILE A 80 -14.97 -14.88 18.72
C ILE A 80 -13.87 -15.30 19.69
N TYR A 81 -12.70 -15.63 19.15
CA TYR A 81 -11.53 -16.00 19.92
C TYR A 81 -10.38 -15.03 19.62
N VAL A 82 -10.11 -14.12 20.55
CA VAL A 82 -9.00 -13.17 20.42
C VAL A 82 -7.70 -13.91 20.71
N ALA A 83 -6.91 -14.18 19.70
CA ALA A 83 -5.69 -15.00 19.72
C ALA A 83 -4.82 -14.74 18.49
N PRO A 84 -3.52 -15.10 18.51
CA PRO A 84 -2.76 -15.78 19.58
C PRO A 84 -2.39 -14.86 20.75
N PRO A 85 -1.60 -15.29 21.74
CA PRO A 85 -0.98 -14.40 22.73
C PRO A 85 -0.32 -13.20 22.08
N GLY A 86 -0.57 -11.98 22.59
CA GLY A 86 -0.15 -10.72 21.97
C GLY A 86 -1.16 -10.14 20.97
N ALA A 87 -2.20 -10.88 20.57
CA ALA A 87 -3.30 -10.38 19.75
C ALA A 87 -4.18 -9.39 20.52
N ARG A 88 -4.95 -8.62 19.80
CA ARG A 88 -5.88 -7.63 20.38
C ARG A 88 -7.22 -7.58 19.65
N ALA A 89 -8.26 -7.21 20.41
CA ALA A 89 -9.55 -6.82 19.87
C ALA A 89 -9.75 -5.31 20.12
N ALA A 90 -9.13 -4.46 19.32
CA ALA A 90 -9.20 -3.01 19.50
C ALA A 90 -10.28 -2.38 18.62
N SER A 91 -10.86 -1.24 19.05
CA SER A 91 -11.84 -0.43 18.31
C SER A 91 -13.00 -1.28 17.77
N ALA A 92 -13.15 -1.44 16.44
CA ALA A 92 -14.15 -2.32 15.81
C ALA A 92 -14.13 -3.74 16.38
N GLY A 93 -12.96 -4.24 16.81
CA GLY A 93 -12.82 -5.57 17.43
C GLY A 93 -13.60 -5.73 18.73
N VAL A 94 -13.75 -4.66 19.52
CA VAL A 94 -14.56 -4.68 20.74
C VAL A 94 -16.05 -4.97 20.42
N PHE A 95 -16.60 -4.26 19.43
CA PHE A 95 -17.99 -4.45 18.98
C PHE A 95 -18.23 -5.87 18.46
N ILE A 96 -17.30 -6.38 17.63
CA ILE A 96 -17.38 -7.72 17.06
C ILE A 96 -17.30 -8.77 18.18
N THR A 97 -16.36 -8.61 19.14
CA THR A 97 -16.22 -9.52 20.28
C THR A 97 -17.46 -9.46 21.18
N ALA A 98 -17.97 -8.27 21.48
CA ALA A 98 -19.16 -8.10 22.28
C ALA A 98 -20.42 -8.70 21.64
N ALA A 99 -20.52 -8.73 20.30
CA ALA A 99 -21.65 -9.27 19.55
C ALA A 99 -21.67 -10.80 19.47
N ALA A 100 -20.56 -11.47 19.82
CA ALA A 100 -20.43 -12.92 19.78
C ALA A 100 -21.39 -13.62 20.76
N HIS A 101 -21.83 -14.83 20.41
CA HIS A 101 -22.56 -15.70 21.33
C HIS A 101 -21.64 -16.20 22.45
N VAL A 102 -20.39 -16.49 22.10
CA VAL A 102 -19.30 -16.73 23.05
C VAL A 102 -18.11 -15.85 22.69
N ALA A 103 -17.61 -15.10 23.64
CA ALA A 103 -16.36 -14.34 23.51
C ALA A 103 -15.28 -15.04 24.32
N ALA A 104 -14.17 -15.38 23.67
CA ALA A 104 -13.02 -16.01 24.28
C ALA A 104 -11.75 -15.21 23.97
N MET A 105 -10.78 -15.25 24.86
CA MET A 105 -9.49 -14.62 24.67
C MET A 105 -8.37 -15.58 25.06
N ALA A 106 -7.22 -15.49 24.38
CA ALA A 106 -6.00 -16.16 24.83
C ALA A 106 -5.33 -15.35 25.96
N PRO A 107 -4.55 -15.99 26.85
CA PRO A 107 -3.72 -15.28 27.79
C PRO A 107 -2.77 -14.30 27.11
N GLY A 108 -2.54 -13.14 27.72
CA GLY A 108 -1.66 -12.11 27.17
C GLY A 108 -2.24 -11.35 25.97
N THR A 109 -3.56 -11.38 25.80
CA THR A 109 -4.30 -10.55 24.82
C THR A 109 -5.02 -9.40 25.51
N ASN A 110 -5.44 -8.40 24.75
CA ASN A 110 -6.17 -7.25 25.29
C ASN A 110 -7.38 -6.90 24.42
N ILE A 111 -8.37 -6.23 25.04
CA ILE A 111 -9.57 -5.73 24.42
C ILE A 111 -9.86 -4.30 24.89
N GLY A 112 -10.26 -3.40 23.98
CA GLY A 112 -10.60 -2.03 24.36
C GLY A 112 -10.33 -0.97 23.27
N ALA A 113 -10.15 0.28 23.71
CA ALA A 113 -9.86 1.44 22.84
C ALA A 113 -10.90 1.59 21.70
N ALA A 114 -12.20 1.61 22.05
CA ALA A 114 -13.29 1.61 21.08
C ALA A 114 -13.84 3.02 20.75
N HIS A 115 -13.16 4.08 21.17
CA HIS A 115 -13.56 5.45 20.88
C HIS A 115 -13.53 5.72 19.36
N PRO A 116 -14.61 6.27 18.77
CA PRO A 116 -14.63 6.63 17.38
C PRO A 116 -13.58 7.70 17.05
N VAL A 117 -12.82 7.48 16.00
CA VAL A 117 -11.80 8.43 15.53
C VAL A 117 -12.15 8.90 14.13
N SER A 118 -11.94 10.22 13.88
CA SER A 118 -12.15 10.81 12.57
C SER A 118 -11.09 10.34 11.58
N MET A 119 -11.53 9.97 10.38
CA MET A 119 -10.65 9.68 9.26
C MET A 119 -10.61 10.89 8.31
N GLY A 120 -9.54 11.66 8.36
CA GLY A 120 -9.23 12.71 7.38
C GLY A 120 -9.54 14.14 7.82
N GLN A 121 -10.77 14.55 8.00
CA GLN A 121 -11.11 15.94 8.42
C GLN A 121 -11.24 16.04 9.94
N LYS A 122 -10.83 17.20 10.49
CA LYS A 122 -11.13 17.54 11.89
C LYS A 122 -12.64 17.69 12.04
N MET A 123 -13.27 16.80 12.79
CA MET A 123 -14.66 16.99 13.21
C MET A 123 -14.70 18.08 14.27
N ASP A 124 -15.78 18.88 14.27
CA ASP A 124 -16.08 19.74 15.40
C ASP A 124 -16.49 18.94 16.65
N SER A 125 -16.46 19.56 17.80
CA SER A 125 -16.78 18.89 19.07
C SER A 125 -18.19 18.32 19.10
N THR A 126 -19.15 18.96 18.47
CA THR A 126 -20.55 18.52 18.41
C THR A 126 -20.70 17.26 17.57
N MET A 127 -19.96 17.15 16.45
CA MET A 127 -19.96 15.97 15.60
C MET A 127 -19.29 14.79 16.31
N ILE A 128 -18.16 15.02 16.98
CA ILE A 128 -17.47 13.99 17.79
C ILE A 128 -18.45 13.44 18.86
N GLU A 129 -19.15 14.33 19.56
CA GLU A 129 -20.10 13.93 20.58
C GLU A 129 -21.26 13.09 20.02
N LYS A 130 -21.84 13.50 18.87
CA LYS A 130 -22.89 12.74 18.20
C LYS A 130 -22.43 11.34 17.82
N VAL A 131 -21.27 11.21 17.17
CA VAL A 131 -20.72 9.91 16.74
C VAL A 131 -20.42 9.02 17.95
N THR A 132 -19.86 9.61 19.01
CA THR A 132 -19.56 8.87 20.25
C THR A 132 -20.85 8.39 20.92
N ASN A 133 -21.87 9.23 21.02
CA ASN A 133 -23.17 8.87 21.63
C ASN A 133 -23.89 7.78 20.82
N ASP A 134 -23.84 7.82 19.48
CA ASP A 134 -24.38 6.74 18.63
C ASP A 134 -23.62 5.42 18.85
N ALA A 135 -22.30 5.45 18.86
CA ALA A 135 -21.46 4.27 19.11
C ALA A 135 -21.72 3.66 20.50
N VAL A 136 -21.90 4.50 21.53
CA VAL A 136 -22.27 4.08 22.89
C VAL A 136 -23.65 3.42 22.90
N ALA A 137 -24.65 4.05 22.28
CA ALA A 137 -25.99 3.49 22.20
C ALA A 137 -26.01 2.11 21.50
N TYR A 138 -25.24 2.01 20.40
CA TYR A 138 -25.08 0.76 19.68
C TYR A 138 -24.39 -0.31 20.54
N MET A 139 -23.28 0.03 21.21
CA MET A 139 -22.58 -0.88 22.11
C MET A 139 -23.48 -1.38 23.26
N LYS A 140 -24.24 -0.49 23.87
CA LYS A 140 -25.20 -0.86 24.94
C LYS A 140 -26.27 -1.84 24.42
N SER A 141 -26.79 -1.65 23.22
CA SER A 141 -27.74 -2.57 22.61
C SER A 141 -27.15 -3.97 22.40
N ILE A 142 -25.91 -4.06 21.95
CA ILE A 142 -25.14 -5.31 21.79
C ILE A 142 -24.94 -5.97 23.15
N ALA A 143 -24.43 -5.21 24.13
CA ALA A 143 -24.16 -5.69 25.49
C ALA A 143 -25.37 -6.33 26.15
N ARG A 144 -26.51 -5.66 26.04
CA ARG A 144 -27.81 -6.18 26.57
C ARG A 144 -28.26 -7.46 25.86
N LYS A 145 -28.17 -7.50 24.51
CA LYS A 145 -28.54 -8.70 23.76
C LYS A 145 -27.67 -9.91 24.10
N ARG A 146 -26.40 -9.70 24.48
CA ARG A 146 -25.42 -10.76 24.78
C ARG A 146 -25.16 -10.92 26.30
N ASN A 147 -25.89 -10.21 27.14
CA ASN A 147 -25.72 -10.23 28.59
C ASN A 147 -24.27 -9.96 29.04
N ARG A 148 -23.63 -8.93 28.44
CA ARG A 148 -22.28 -8.50 28.77
C ARG A 148 -22.27 -7.25 29.63
N ASN A 149 -21.10 -6.92 30.22
CA ASN A 149 -20.91 -5.75 31.07
C ASN A 149 -21.08 -4.44 30.30
N GLU A 150 -22.32 -3.90 30.31
CA GLU A 150 -22.69 -2.65 29.62
C GLU A 150 -21.84 -1.47 30.11
N LYS A 151 -21.55 -1.37 31.42
CA LYS A 151 -20.82 -0.24 32.01
C LYS A 151 -19.39 -0.16 31.50
N TRP A 152 -18.70 -1.30 31.47
CA TRP A 152 -17.33 -1.33 30.97
C TRP A 152 -17.30 -1.07 29.45
N LEU A 153 -18.18 -1.69 28.70
CA LEU A 153 -18.27 -1.50 27.25
C LEU A 153 -18.58 -0.05 26.87
N GLU A 154 -19.37 0.68 27.68
CA GLU A 154 -19.55 2.13 27.53
C GLU A 154 -18.25 2.90 27.75
N ARG A 155 -17.46 2.57 28.79
CA ARG A 155 -16.15 3.22 29.04
C ARG A 155 -15.15 2.91 27.94
N ALA A 156 -15.14 1.70 27.40
CA ALA A 156 -14.28 1.35 26.25
C ALA A 156 -14.55 2.26 25.05
N VAL A 157 -15.81 2.69 24.85
CA VAL A 157 -16.19 3.62 23.77
C VAL A 157 -15.94 5.08 24.16
N ARG A 158 -16.32 5.52 25.37
CA ARG A 158 -16.22 6.94 25.77
C ARG A 158 -14.78 7.34 26.14
N GLU A 159 -14.08 6.47 26.85
CA GLU A 159 -12.80 6.77 27.53
C GLU A 159 -11.62 6.03 26.92
N SER A 160 -11.86 5.23 25.86
CA SER A 160 -10.83 4.37 25.25
C SER A 160 -10.19 3.37 26.23
N GLU A 161 -10.93 2.94 27.26
CA GLU A 161 -10.44 1.97 28.22
C GLU A 161 -10.05 0.66 27.54
N SER A 162 -8.95 0.07 27.97
CA SER A 162 -8.46 -1.24 27.52
C SER A 162 -8.08 -2.10 28.71
N ILE A 163 -8.38 -3.40 28.62
CA ILE A 163 -8.14 -4.37 29.68
C ILE A 163 -7.52 -5.65 29.14
N THR A 164 -6.89 -6.41 30.02
CA THR A 164 -6.31 -7.73 29.74
C THR A 164 -7.41 -8.79 29.63
N SER A 165 -7.04 -9.97 29.13
CA SER A 165 -7.93 -11.14 29.06
C SER A 165 -8.49 -11.52 30.44
N GLU A 166 -7.67 -11.45 31.51
CA GLU A 166 -8.04 -11.81 32.86
C GLU A 166 -9.06 -10.82 33.46
N GLU A 167 -8.83 -9.53 33.24
CA GLU A 167 -9.76 -8.48 33.64
C GLU A 167 -11.08 -8.56 32.87
N ALA A 168 -11.01 -8.85 31.57
CA ALA A 168 -12.17 -9.01 30.70
C ALA A 168 -13.08 -10.16 31.15
N LEU A 169 -12.47 -11.29 31.57
CA LEU A 169 -13.21 -12.41 32.15
C LEU A 169 -13.83 -12.02 33.49
N LYS A 170 -13.04 -11.41 34.39
CA LYS A 170 -13.52 -10.99 35.73
C LYS A 170 -14.66 -9.99 35.66
N LEU A 171 -14.62 -9.09 34.68
CA LEU A 171 -15.65 -8.07 34.48
C LEU A 171 -16.86 -8.58 33.69
N GLY A 172 -16.87 -9.81 33.18
CA GLY A 172 -17.96 -10.35 32.35
C GLY A 172 -18.05 -9.70 30.98
N VAL A 173 -16.92 -9.25 30.44
CA VAL A 173 -16.80 -8.76 29.06
C VAL A 173 -16.66 -9.93 28.10
N ILE A 174 -15.94 -10.98 28.53
CA ILE A 174 -15.79 -12.24 27.81
C ILE A 174 -16.28 -13.41 28.67
N ASP A 175 -16.46 -14.58 28.04
CA ASP A 175 -17.04 -15.77 28.66
C ASP A 175 -15.99 -16.75 29.19
N LEU A 176 -14.80 -16.78 28.56
CA LEU A 176 -13.73 -17.72 28.94
C LEU A 176 -12.36 -17.30 28.39
N ILE A 177 -11.31 -17.84 29.00
CA ILE A 177 -9.93 -17.77 28.51
C ILE A 177 -9.52 -19.17 28.05
N ALA A 178 -8.82 -19.28 26.92
CA ALA A 178 -8.24 -20.51 26.42
C ALA A 178 -6.88 -20.22 25.79
N SER A 179 -5.88 -21.05 26.11
CA SER A 179 -4.50 -20.85 25.64
C SER A 179 -4.30 -21.21 24.17
N ASP A 180 -5.10 -22.17 23.69
CA ASP A 180 -5.08 -22.65 22.32
C ASP A 180 -6.48 -23.05 21.84
N PHE A 181 -6.57 -23.45 20.55
CA PHE A 181 -7.84 -23.82 19.94
C PHE A 181 -8.43 -25.10 20.53
N ASP A 182 -7.60 -26.07 20.91
CA ASP A 182 -8.05 -27.35 21.45
C ASP A 182 -8.61 -27.17 22.87
N GLU A 183 -7.98 -26.32 23.68
CA GLU A 183 -8.51 -25.92 24.97
C GLU A 183 -9.83 -25.14 24.83
N LEU A 184 -9.91 -24.26 23.82
CA LEU A 184 -11.14 -23.56 23.51
C LEU A 184 -12.28 -24.53 23.24
N LEU A 185 -12.07 -25.53 22.38
CA LEU A 185 -13.08 -26.53 22.07
C LEU A 185 -13.51 -27.32 23.31
N ARG A 186 -12.54 -27.76 24.13
CA ARG A 186 -12.84 -28.45 25.40
C ARG A 186 -13.69 -27.63 26.36
N LYS A 187 -13.44 -26.30 26.45
CA LYS A 187 -14.21 -25.39 27.33
C LYS A 187 -15.57 -25.01 26.76
N LEU A 188 -15.75 -25.15 25.46
CA LEU A 188 -17.03 -24.91 24.79
C LEU A 188 -17.96 -26.13 24.84
N ASP A 189 -17.40 -27.32 24.97
CA ASP A 189 -18.20 -28.56 24.96
C ASP A 189 -19.21 -28.61 26.10
N GLY A 190 -20.43 -29.02 25.79
CA GLY A 190 -21.54 -29.04 26.73
C GLY A 190 -22.13 -27.67 27.09
N ARG A 191 -21.57 -26.56 26.59
CA ARG A 191 -22.05 -25.22 26.92
C ARG A 191 -23.41 -24.95 26.25
N LYS A 192 -24.34 -24.36 26.99
CA LYS A 192 -25.65 -23.99 26.50
C LYS A 192 -25.66 -22.55 26.02
N ILE A 193 -26.07 -22.33 24.77
CA ILE A 193 -26.15 -21.03 24.11
C ILE A 193 -27.61 -20.71 23.80
N ALA A 194 -28.05 -19.55 24.25
CA ALA A 194 -29.39 -19.03 23.85
C ALA A 194 -29.31 -18.49 22.43
N LEU A 195 -30.17 -18.98 21.54
CA LEU A 195 -30.23 -18.64 20.14
C LEU A 195 -31.69 -18.49 19.71
N ASP A 196 -32.11 -17.25 19.43
CA ASP A 196 -33.49 -16.91 18.97
C ASP A 196 -34.62 -17.58 19.75
N GLY A 197 -34.49 -17.67 21.10
CA GLY A 197 -35.49 -18.26 22.00
C GLY A 197 -35.29 -19.76 22.25
N GLU A 198 -34.43 -20.42 21.53
CA GLU A 198 -34.04 -21.81 21.77
C GLU A 198 -32.69 -21.91 22.51
N THR A 199 -32.45 -23.05 23.16
CA THR A 199 -31.15 -23.33 23.80
C THR A 199 -30.44 -24.43 23.02
N VAL A 200 -29.30 -24.08 22.43
CA VAL A 200 -28.44 -25.03 21.74
C VAL A 200 -27.31 -25.44 22.67
N THR A 201 -27.09 -26.76 22.83
CA THR A 201 -25.94 -27.28 23.58
C THR A 201 -24.80 -27.55 22.61
N LEU A 202 -23.65 -26.91 22.82
CA LEU A 202 -22.47 -27.11 21.98
C LEU A 202 -21.89 -28.53 22.15
N ARG A 203 -21.53 -29.15 21.04
CA ARG A 203 -20.82 -30.45 20.97
C ARG A 203 -19.57 -30.23 20.15
N THR A 204 -18.45 -30.03 20.84
CA THR A 204 -17.20 -29.61 20.22
C THR A 204 -16.06 -30.62 20.39
N ALA A 205 -16.18 -31.60 21.31
CA ALA A 205 -15.11 -32.55 21.61
C ALA A 205 -14.69 -33.42 20.40
N ASP A 206 -15.70 -33.94 19.65
CA ASP A 206 -15.48 -34.82 18.51
C ASP A 206 -15.93 -34.18 17.17
N ALA A 207 -15.94 -32.85 17.11
CA ALA A 207 -16.43 -32.13 15.94
C ALA A 207 -15.42 -32.11 14.81
N GLU A 208 -15.91 -32.26 13.58
CA GLU A 208 -15.13 -32.02 12.36
C GLU A 208 -14.85 -30.51 12.21
N VAL A 209 -13.58 -30.14 12.19
CA VAL A 209 -13.18 -28.73 12.00
C VAL A 209 -12.95 -28.44 10.52
N VAL A 210 -13.80 -27.59 9.95
CA VAL A 210 -13.73 -27.12 8.57
C VAL A 210 -13.04 -25.76 8.55
N GLU A 211 -11.81 -25.68 8.05
CA GLU A 211 -11.11 -24.40 7.88
C GLU A 211 -11.65 -23.64 6.68
N VAL A 212 -12.09 -22.42 6.92
CA VAL A 212 -12.52 -21.46 5.88
C VAL A 212 -11.49 -20.35 5.78
N LYS A 213 -10.78 -20.33 4.66
CA LYS A 213 -9.75 -19.30 4.36
C LYS A 213 -10.26 -18.35 3.29
N MET A 214 -9.76 -17.14 3.31
CA MET A 214 -9.98 -16.18 2.21
C MET A 214 -9.50 -16.80 0.91
N GLY A 215 -10.33 -16.76 -0.13
CA GLY A 215 -9.96 -17.15 -1.48
C GLY A 215 -8.90 -16.22 -2.07
N LEU A 216 -8.42 -16.56 -3.27
CA LEU A 216 -7.40 -15.73 -3.94
C LEU A 216 -7.89 -14.29 -4.18
N ARG A 217 -9.16 -14.14 -4.60
CA ARG A 217 -9.77 -12.83 -4.85
C ARG A 217 -9.82 -11.98 -3.58
N GLU A 218 -10.35 -12.51 -2.48
CA GLU A 218 -10.46 -11.81 -1.21
C GLU A 218 -9.07 -11.43 -0.66
N ARG A 219 -8.10 -12.33 -0.81
CA ARG A 219 -6.72 -12.09 -0.39
C ARG A 219 -6.08 -10.96 -1.20
N LEU A 220 -6.22 -10.97 -2.52
CA LEU A 220 -5.71 -9.88 -3.38
C LEU A 220 -6.37 -8.54 -3.04
N LEU A 221 -7.70 -8.52 -2.88
CA LEU A 221 -8.43 -7.31 -2.51
C LEU A 221 -8.01 -6.80 -1.11
N SER A 222 -7.79 -7.71 -0.15
CA SER A 222 -7.28 -7.36 1.19
C SER A 222 -5.89 -6.73 1.15
N ILE A 223 -4.99 -7.23 0.28
CA ILE A 223 -3.67 -6.62 0.08
C ILE A 223 -3.81 -5.20 -0.48
N LEU A 224 -4.72 -4.99 -1.41
CA LEU A 224 -4.96 -3.66 -2.01
C LEU A 224 -5.49 -2.62 -1.00
N THR A 225 -6.14 -3.03 0.08
CA THR A 225 -6.60 -2.10 1.12
C THR A 225 -5.48 -1.63 2.08
N ASN A 226 -4.24 -2.10 1.89
CA ASN A 226 -3.10 -1.65 2.68
C ASN A 226 -2.55 -0.31 2.15
N PRO A 227 -2.42 0.75 2.99
CA PRO A 227 -1.93 2.06 2.55
C PRO A 227 -0.55 2.03 1.90
N ASN A 228 0.35 1.17 2.38
CA ASN A 228 1.69 1.05 1.81
C ASN A 228 1.65 0.44 0.40
N ILE A 229 0.77 -0.55 0.17
CA ILE A 229 0.60 -1.16 -1.15
C ILE A 229 -0.07 -0.18 -2.11
N ALA A 230 -1.11 0.53 -1.66
CA ALA A 230 -1.75 1.60 -2.45
C ALA A 230 -0.74 2.67 -2.90
N TYR A 231 0.14 3.09 -1.98
CA TYR A 231 1.20 4.05 -2.27
C TYR A 231 2.22 3.49 -3.27
N ILE A 232 2.70 2.25 -3.09
CA ILE A 232 3.63 1.61 -4.03
C ILE A 232 3.01 1.51 -5.43
N LEU A 233 1.74 1.09 -5.53
CA LEU A 233 1.03 1.00 -6.80
C LEU A 233 0.88 2.37 -7.46
N LEU A 234 0.57 3.41 -6.68
CA LEU A 234 0.47 4.77 -7.18
C LEU A 234 1.80 5.24 -7.77
N ILE A 235 2.89 5.03 -7.06
CA ILE A 235 4.23 5.43 -7.48
C ILE A 235 4.71 4.61 -8.69
N LEU A 236 4.52 3.29 -8.67
CA LEU A 236 4.84 2.42 -9.80
C LEU A 236 4.04 2.83 -11.04
N GLY A 237 2.78 3.19 -10.84
CA GLY A 237 1.91 3.69 -11.89
C GLY A 237 2.43 4.98 -12.51
N PHE A 238 2.78 5.96 -11.70
CA PHE A 238 3.35 7.22 -12.18
C PHE A 238 4.69 7.02 -12.88
N TYR A 239 5.60 6.21 -12.33
CA TYR A 239 6.88 5.93 -13.00
C TYR A 239 6.69 5.18 -14.31
N GLY A 240 5.79 4.19 -14.38
CA GLY A 240 5.51 3.46 -15.61
C GLY A 240 5.02 4.38 -16.72
N LEU A 241 4.07 5.27 -16.41
CA LEU A 241 3.58 6.27 -17.37
C LEU A 241 4.65 7.31 -17.72
N PHE A 242 5.46 7.74 -16.75
CA PHE A 242 6.57 8.67 -16.97
C PHE A 242 7.59 8.10 -17.95
N PHE A 243 7.98 6.84 -17.80
CA PHE A 243 8.93 6.18 -18.69
C PHE A 243 8.37 6.04 -20.11
N GLU A 244 7.09 5.69 -20.24
CA GLU A 244 6.44 5.61 -21.55
C GLU A 244 6.38 6.98 -22.26
N LEU A 245 6.03 8.04 -21.53
CA LEU A 245 5.99 9.39 -22.08
C LEU A 245 7.39 9.92 -22.45
N SER A 246 8.42 9.52 -21.68
CA SER A 246 9.81 9.94 -21.92
C SER A 246 10.48 9.15 -23.05
N HIS A 247 10.05 7.92 -23.31
CA HIS A 247 10.60 7.03 -24.33
C HIS A 247 9.45 6.31 -25.06
N PRO A 248 8.74 7.01 -25.98
CA PRO A 248 7.61 6.43 -26.70
C PRO A 248 7.99 5.14 -27.44
N GLY A 249 7.22 4.07 -27.21
CA GLY A 249 7.46 2.74 -27.80
C GLY A 249 8.00 1.69 -26.84
N ALA A 250 8.28 2.03 -25.59
CA ALA A 250 8.67 1.08 -24.57
C ALA A 250 7.51 0.18 -24.07
N ILE A 251 6.28 0.44 -24.46
CA ILE A 251 4.98 -0.22 -24.21
C ILE A 251 4.81 -0.88 -22.83
N LEU A 252 5.73 -1.77 -22.43
CA LEU A 252 5.64 -2.53 -21.18
C LEU A 252 5.55 -1.65 -19.92
N PRO A 253 6.41 -0.63 -19.71
CA PRO A 253 6.31 0.26 -18.56
C PRO A 253 4.97 1.01 -18.52
N GLY A 254 4.48 1.47 -19.68
CA GLY A 254 3.19 2.16 -19.78
C GLY A 254 2.01 1.29 -19.40
N VAL A 255 1.96 0.06 -19.90
CA VAL A 255 0.90 -0.91 -19.55
C VAL A 255 0.92 -1.26 -18.07
N VAL A 256 2.08 -1.59 -17.51
CA VAL A 256 2.24 -1.87 -16.06
C VAL A 256 1.86 -0.64 -15.25
N GLY A 257 2.28 0.55 -15.70
CA GLY A 257 1.93 1.82 -15.09
C GLY A 257 0.43 2.07 -15.03
N ALA A 258 -0.26 1.91 -16.17
CA ALA A 258 -1.71 2.09 -16.25
C ALA A 258 -2.48 1.12 -15.34
N ILE A 259 -2.11 -0.16 -15.34
CA ILE A 259 -2.71 -1.17 -14.45
C ILE A 259 -2.49 -0.76 -12.99
N SER A 260 -1.26 -0.37 -12.62
CA SER A 260 -0.93 0.03 -11.26
C SER A 260 -1.71 1.27 -10.81
N ILE A 261 -1.93 2.26 -11.68
CA ILE A 261 -2.78 3.43 -11.39
C ILE A 261 -4.22 3.01 -11.12
N ILE A 262 -4.80 2.15 -11.97
CA ILE A 262 -6.18 1.68 -11.78
C ILE A 262 -6.32 0.97 -10.43
N LEU A 263 -5.39 0.07 -10.09
CA LEU A 263 -5.38 -0.62 -8.80
C LEU A 263 -5.15 0.33 -7.62
N ALA A 264 -4.29 1.34 -7.78
CA ALA A 264 -4.10 2.39 -6.79
C ALA A 264 -5.38 3.17 -6.54
N PHE A 265 -6.09 3.60 -7.59
CA PHE A 265 -7.38 4.28 -7.44
C PHE A 265 -8.44 3.42 -6.76
N TYR A 266 -8.50 2.12 -7.07
CA TYR A 266 -9.37 1.19 -6.34
C TYR A 266 -9.03 1.17 -4.83
N SER A 267 -7.74 1.10 -4.49
CA SER A 267 -7.27 1.15 -3.10
C SER A 267 -7.63 2.47 -2.41
N LEU A 268 -7.46 3.60 -3.11
CA LEU A 268 -7.76 4.93 -2.59
C LEU A 268 -9.24 5.16 -2.28
N GLN A 269 -10.17 4.45 -2.93
CA GLN A 269 -11.60 4.52 -2.59
C GLN A 269 -11.92 3.99 -1.19
N THR A 270 -11.10 3.07 -0.67
CA THR A 270 -11.29 2.45 0.64
C THR A 270 -10.47 3.10 1.76
N LEU A 271 -9.59 4.04 1.41
CA LEU A 271 -8.67 4.70 2.33
C LEU A 271 -8.99 6.20 2.45
N PRO A 272 -8.73 6.83 3.61
CA PRO A 272 -8.96 8.27 3.81
C PRO A 272 -7.88 9.09 3.08
N VAL A 273 -8.13 9.42 1.82
CA VAL A 273 -7.19 10.15 0.97
C VAL A 273 -7.27 11.65 1.21
N ASN A 274 -6.11 12.27 1.38
CA ASN A 274 -5.97 13.73 1.33
C ASN A 274 -5.66 14.17 -0.12
N TYR A 275 -6.64 14.80 -0.76
CA TYR A 275 -6.50 15.27 -2.14
C TYR A 275 -5.38 16.29 -2.33
N ALA A 276 -5.06 17.12 -1.32
CA ALA A 276 -3.92 18.04 -1.41
C ALA A 276 -2.60 17.27 -1.49
N GLY A 277 -2.46 16.18 -0.72
CA GLY A 277 -1.30 15.29 -0.82
C GLY A 277 -1.20 14.62 -2.18
N LEU A 278 -2.31 14.14 -2.73
CA LEU A 278 -2.35 13.56 -4.07
C LEU A 278 -1.96 14.59 -5.15
N LEU A 279 -2.50 15.81 -5.08
CA LEU A 279 -2.18 16.89 -6.02
C LEU A 279 -0.69 17.29 -5.95
N LEU A 280 -0.08 17.29 -4.76
CA LEU A 280 1.35 17.54 -4.62
C LEU A 280 2.20 16.44 -5.28
N ILE A 281 1.78 15.18 -5.20
CA ILE A 281 2.47 14.07 -5.90
C ILE A 281 2.32 14.25 -7.43
N VAL A 282 1.12 14.60 -7.91
CA VAL A 282 0.90 14.89 -9.33
C VAL A 282 1.75 16.06 -9.79
N LEU A 283 1.79 17.16 -9.01
CA LEU A 283 2.65 18.32 -9.28
C LEU A 283 4.13 17.91 -9.36
N ALA A 284 4.58 17.07 -8.44
CA ALA A 284 5.96 16.57 -8.47
C ALA A 284 6.27 15.86 -9.79
N MET A 285 5.36 15.02 -10.30
CA MET A 285 5.53 14.32 -11.57
C MET A 285 5.59 15.29 -12.75
N VAL A 286 4.74 16.32 -12.74
CA VAL A 286 4.78 17.40 -13.75
C VAL A 286 6.12 18.14 -13.72
N LEU A 287 6.62 18.48 -12.52
CA LEU A 287 7.90 19.14 -12.34
C LEU A 287 9.08 18.27 -12.81
N PHE A 288 9.05 16.98 -12.50
CA PHE A 288 10.07 16.04 -12.98
C PHE A 288 10.04 15.88 -14.50
N PHE A 289 8.84 15.82 -15.11
CA PHE A 289 8.72 15.78 -16.56
C PHE A 289 9.20 17.08 -17.22
N ALA A 290 8.87 18.22 -16.64
CA ALA A 290 9.31 19.53 -17.12
C ALA A 290 10.85 19.68 -17.03
N GLU A 291 11.49 19.15 -15.99
CA GLU A 291 12.96 19.16 -15.84
C GLU A 291 13.67 18.48 -17.02
N LEU A 292 13.08 17.43 -17.61
CA LEU A 292 13.66 16.76 -18.78
C LEU A 292 13.62 17.59 -20.06
N HIS A 293 12.66 18.54 -20.14
CA HIS A 293 12.42 19.33 -21.35
C HIS A 293 12.89 20.79 -21.20
N ILE A 294 12.98 21.28 -19.98
CA ILE A 294 13.33 22.66 -19.66
C ILE A 294 14.70 22.65 -18.98
N GLN A 295 15.67 23.41 -19.49
CA GLN A 295 17.00 23.55 -18.89
C GLN A 295 16.93 24.40 -17.60
N SER A 296 16.35 23.87 -16.54
CA SER A 296 16.19 24.56 -15.25
C SER A 296 17.38 24.38 -14.30
N HIS A 297 18.41 23.66 -14.73
CA HIS A 297 19.63 23.36 -13.94
C HIS A 297 19.36 22.67 -12.61
N GLY A 298 18.27 21.88 -12.53
CA GLY A 298 17.89 21.11 -11.34
C GLY A 298 16.87 21.77 -10.42
N LEU A 299 16.46 23.01 -10.68
CA LEU A 299 15.51 23.73 -9.83
C LEU A 299 14.14 23.07 -9.82
N LEU A 300 13.63 22.65 -10.98
CA LEU A 300 12.35 21.94 -11.09
C LEU A 300 12.45 20.53 -10.47
N GLY A 301 13.58 19.86 -10.61
CA GLY A 301 13.85 18.56 -9.97
C GLY A 301 13.84 18.64 -8.45
N LEU A 302 14.47 19.69 -7.87
CA LEU A 302 14.43 19.94 -6.43
C LEU A 302 13.01 20.25 -5.95
N GLY A 303 12.30 21.16 -6.65
CA GLY A 303 10.90 21.46 -6.37
C GLY A 303 10.00 20.23 -6.45
N GLY A 304 10.23 19.38 -7.46
CA GLY A 304 9.57 18.09 -7.61
C GLY A 304 9.83 17.15 -6.42
N ALA A 305 11.07 17.02 -5.97
CA ALA A 305 11.42 16.17 -4.82
C ALA A 305 10.75 16.67 -3.51
N VAL A 306 10.76 17.97 -3.27
CA VAL A 306 10.09 18.58 -2.11
C VAL A 306 8.57 18.36 -2.19
N SER A 307 7.96 18.63 -3.35
CA SER A 307 6.53 18.43 -3.57
C SER A 307 6.13 16.96 -3.39
N PHE A 308 6.94 16.04 -3.90
CA PHE A 308 6.74 14.60 -3.78
C PHE A 308 6.79 14.13 -2.31
N PHE A 309 7.79 14.59 -1.56
CA PHE A 309 7.93 14.27 -0.14
C PHE A 309 6.74 14.79 0.68
N LEU A 310 6.40 16.06 0.52
CA LEU A 310 5.25 16.67 1.23
C LEU A 310 3.93 15.99 0.83
N GLY A 311 3.75 15.71 -0.45
CA GLY A 311 2.59 15.00 -0.95
C GLY A 311 2.46 13.59 -0.36
N SER A 312 3.58 12.86 -0.27
CA SER A 312 3.62 11.52 0.33
C SER A 312 3.30 11.54 1.83
N LEU A 313 3.80 12.53 2.56
CA LEU A 313 3.46 12.73 3.98
C LEU A 313 1.98 13.05 4.20
N MET A 314 1.39 13.81 3.27
CA MET A 314 0.01 14.27 3.37
C MET A 314 -1.00 13.30 2.78
N LEU A 315 -0.59 12.35 1.95
CA LEU A 315 -1.49 11.51 1.16
C LEU A 315 -2.54 10.78 2.01
N PHE A 316 -2.16 10.24 3.15
CA PHE A 316 -3.06 9.62 4.12
C PHE A 316 -2.97 10.38 5.45
N GLY A 317 -3.77 11.42 5.56
CA GLY A 317 -3.83 12.32 6.73
C GLY A 317 -4.62 11.76 7.92
N SER A 318 -4.40 10.49 8.27
CA SER A 318 -5.12 9.84 9.37
C SER A 318 -4.35 9.94 10.69
N ASN A 319 -5.06 10.19 11.80
CA ASN A 319 -4.50 10.06 13.15
C ASN A 319 -4.31 8.59 13.58
N VAL A 320 -4.79 7.66 12.79
CA VAL A 320 -4.76 6.22 13.05
C VAL A 320 -3.52 5.59 12.42
N SER A 321 -2.63 5.05 13.24
CA SER A 321 -1.31 4.57 12.81
C SER A 321 -1.35 3.52 11.70
N TYR A 322 -2.33 2.61 11.70
CA TYR A 322 -2.44 1.55 10.69
C TYR A 322 -2.99 2.01 9.34
N LEU A 323 -3.48 3.26 9.24
CA LEU A 323 -3.94 3.89 8.00
C LEU A 323 -2.90 4.88 7.43
N ARG A 324 -1.69 4.95 8.02
CA ARG A 324 -0.59 5.78 7.51
C ARG A 324 0.36 4.96 6.66
N ILE A 325 0.98 5.63 5.70
CA ILE A 325 2.15 5.07 5.02
C ILE A 325 3.31 5.04 6.02
N SER A 326 4.09 3.97 6.01
CA SER A 326 5.28 3.91 6.86
C SER A 326 6.28 5.01 6.48
N MET A 327 6.83 5.71 7.46
CA MET A 327 7.82 6.77 7.24
C MET A 327 9.07 6.22 6.51
N GLY A 328 9.48 4.99 6.83
CA GLY A 328 10.58 4.32 6.14
C GLY A 328 10.32 4.16 4.64
N LEU A 329 9.10 3.81 4.24
CA LEU A 329 8.72 3.69 2.83
C LEU A 329 8.72 5.06 2.14
N ILE A 330 8.18 6.10 2.78
CA ILE A 330 8.19 7.48 2.24
C ILE A 330 9.64 7.93 2.00
N LEU A 331 10.50 7.77 3.00
CA LEU A 331 11.91 8.17 2.89
C LEU A 331 12.66 7.37 1.83
N ALA A 332 12.44 6.06 1.76
CA ALA A 332 13.07 5.20 0.76
C ALA A 332 12.64 5.60 -0.67
N VAL A 333 11.35 5.77 -0.91
CA VAL A 333 10.84 6.13 -2.23
C VAL A 333 11.25 7.55 -2.62
N THR A 334 11.11 8.52 -1.71
CA THR A 334 11.53 9.91 -1.97
C THR A 334 13.04 10.00 -2.21
N GLY A 335 13.83 9.32 -1.39
CA GLY A 335 15.29 9.27 -1.53
C GLY A 335 15.73 8.64 -2.86
N LEU A 336 15.13 7.52 -3.25
CA LEU A 336 15.38 6.87 -4.54
C LEU A 336 15.00 7.79 -5.71
N THR A 337 13.85 8.46 -5.61
CA THR A 337 13.39 9.44 -6.60
C THR A 337 14.37 10.60 -6.76
N ALA A 338 14.76 11.21 -5.64
CA ALA A 338 15.71 12.32 -5.64
C ALA A 338 17.08 11.88 -6.23
N LEU A 339 17.57 10.71 -5.82
CA LEU A 339 18.83 10.17 -6.33
C LEU A 339 18.78 9.93 -7.85
N PHE A 340 17.67 9.38 -8.34
CA PHE A 340 17.44 9.14 -9.76
C PHE A 340 17.51 10.45 -10.57
N PHE A 341 16.80 11.49 -10.14
CA PHE A 341 16.81 12.79 -10.83
C PHE A 341 18.15 13.51 -10.69
N LEU A 342 18.84 13.42 -9.57
CA LEU A 342 20.21 13.92 -9.41
C LEU A 342 21.19 13.22 -10.35
N PHE A 343 21.04 11.90 -10.54
CA PHE A 343 21.84 11.14 -11.49
C PHE A 343 21.60 11.60 -12.94
N ILE A 344 20.34 11.79 -13.33
CA ILE A 344 19.99 12.31 -14.66
C ILE A 344 20.61 13.70 -14.87
N LEU A 345 20.46 14.59 -13.89
CA LEU A 345 21.00 15.95 -13.93
C LEU A 345 22.54 15.91 -14.06
N ALA A 346 23.21 15.09 -13.28
CA ALA A 346 24.68 14.94 -13.37
C ALA A 346 25.12 14.47 -14.76
N LYS A 347 24.40 13.50 -15.35
CA LYS A 347 24.65 13.02 -16.72
C LYS A 347 24.39 14.09 -17.77
N ALA A 348 23.33 14.88 -17.62
CA ALA A 348 23.01 15.99 -18.53
C ALA A 348 24.13 17.05 -18.49
N ILE A 349 24.58 17.46 -17.31
CA ILE A 349 25.69 18.43 -17.15
C ILE A 349 26.99 17.89 -17.77
N LEU A 350 27.30 16.61 -17.56
CA LEU A 350 28.48 15.99 -18.16
C LEU A 350 28.39 15.91 -19.68
N ALA A 351 27.18 15.67 -20.22
CA ALA A 351 26.95 15.67 -21.67
C ALA A 351 27.14 17.06 -22.29
N LEU A 352 26.67 18.11 -21.63
CA LEU A 352 26.83 19.51 -22.06
C LEU A 352 28.32 19.97 -22.05
N LYS A 353 29.15 19.40 -21.16
CA LYS A 353 30.58 19.69 -21.07
C LYS A 353 31.44 18.95 -22.12
N ARG A 354 30.88 17.98 -22.84
CA ARG A 354 31.57 17.29 -23.90
C ARG A 354 31.79 18.22 -25.07
N ARG A 355 33.02 18.28 -25.55
CA ARG A 355 33.36 19.05 -26.79
C ARG A 355 32.56 18.46 -27.96
N PRO A 356 32.04 19.29 -28.87
CA PRO A 356 31.43 18.79 -30.09
C PRO A 356 32.46 17.92 -30.86
N THR A 357 32.03 16.71 -31.21
CA THR A 357 32.86 15.74 -31.96
C THR A 357 32.54 15.74 -33.46
N THR A 358 31.54 16.51 -33.85
CA THR A 358 31.05 16.58 -35.25
C THR A 358 31.03 18.03 -35.72
N GLY A 359 31.18 18.23 -37.04
CA GLY A 359 31.23 19.55 -37.66
C GLY A 359 32.63 20.19 -37.65
N ALA A 360 32.75 21.38 -38.21
CA ALA A 360 34.03 22.10 -38.33
C ALA A 360 34.70 22.37 -36.96
N GLU A 361 33.91 22.58 -35.90
CA GLU A 361 34.42 22.76 -34.54
C GLU A 361 35.03 21.49 -33.95
N GLY A 362 34.58 20.31 -34.35
CA GLY A 362 35.17 19.01 -33.97
C GLY A 362 36.53 18.76 -34.57
N LEU A 363 36.90 19.50 -35.60
CA LEU A 363 38.20 19.41 -36.27
C LEU A 363 39.29 20.28 -35.63
N ILE A 364 38.96 21.13 -34.65
CA ILE A 364 39.92 21.97 -33.95
C ILE A 364 40.97 21.09 -33.24
N GLY A 365 42.25 21.29 -33.51
CA GLY A 365 43.35 20.47 -33.02
C GLY A 365 43.69 19.27 -33.93
N SER A 366 42.92 19.03 -34.98
CA SER A 366 43.22 18.00 -35.97
C SER A 366 44.36 18.39 -36.90
N LYS A 367 45.05 17.37 -37.41
CA LYS A 367 46.11 17.51 -38.37
C LYS A 367 45.57 17.29 -39.77
N GLY A 368 46.13 18.02 -40.71
CA GLY A 368 45.84 17.89 -42.13
C GLY A 368 46.99 18.32 -42.98
N PHE A 369 46.77 18.41 -44.28
CA PHE A 369 47.76 18.91 -45.23
C PHE A 369 47.10 19.82 -46.29
N VAL A 370 47.87 20.73 -46.80
CA VAL A 370 47.40 21.69 -47.83
C VAL A 370 47.28 21.00 -49.16
N THR A 371 46.09 21.04 -49.78
CA THR A 371 45.84 20.50 -51.13
C THR A 371 45.92 21.58 -52.22
N GLN A 372 45.50 22.81 -51.88
CA GLN A 372 45.73 23.99 -52.70
C GLN A 372 46.43 25.06 -51.86
N PRO A 373 47.53 25.67 -52.37
CA PRO A 373 48.31 26.63 -51.58
C PRO A 373 47.46 27.71 -50.94
N ILE A 374 47.72 28.03 -49.68
CA ILE A 374 47.09 29.14 -48.99
C ILE A 374 47.93 30.39 -49.35
N ARG A 375 47.34 31.27 -50.19
CA ARG A 375 47.95 32.55 -50.60
C ARG A 375 46.92 33.67 -50.45
N GLY A 376 47.39 34.79 -49.91
CA GLY A 376 46.44 35.87 -49.59
C GLY A 376 45.36 35.50 -48.61
N GLY A 377 45.68 34.58 -47.68
CA GLY A 377 44.83 34.21 -46.60
C GLY A 377 43.78 33.14 -46.91
N ARG A 378 43.73 32.54 -48.12
CA ARG A 378 42.75 31.51 -48.48
C ARG A 378 43.40 30.36 -49.26
N GLY A 379 42.91 29.15 -49.01
CA GLY A 379 43.33 27.92 -49.68
C GLY A 379 42.42 26.75 -49.37
N THR A 380 42.87 25.52 -49.70
CA THR A 380 42.11 24.31 -49.42
C THR A 380 43.00 23.30 -48.70
N VAL A 381 42.49 22.70 -47.68
CA VAL A 381 43.18 21.68 -46.86
C VAL A 381 42.38 20.38 -46.81
N MET A 382 43.09 19.29 -46.63
CA MET A 382 42.47 17.99 -46.34
C MET A 382 42.69 17.67 -44.88
N VAL A 383 41.55 17.47 -44.16
CA VAL A 383 41.53 17.10 -42.74
C VAL A 383 40.59 15.92 -42.60
N HIS A 384 41.03 14.83 -41.96
CA HIS A 384 40.27 13.59 -41.78
C HIS A 384 39.70 12.97 -43.07
N GLY A 385 40.38 13.19 -44.22
CA GLY A 385 39.94 12.68 -45.52
C GLY A 385 38.92 13.52 -46.24
N GLU A 386 38.53 14.69 -45.72
CA GLU A 386 37.62 15.65 -46.32
C GLU A 386 38.34 16.94 -46.72
N LEU A 387 37.89 17.51 -47.85
CA LEU A 387 38.39 18.79 -48.33
C LEU A 387 37.65 19.94 -47.69
N TRP A 388 38.41 20.84 -47.07
CA TRP A 388 37.86 22.02 -46.41
C TRP A 388 38.46 23.30 -46.96
N GLN A 389 37.68 24.35 -47.07
CA GLN A 389 38.24 25.67 -47.25
C GLN A 389 39.03 26.07 -45.99
N ALA A 390 40.16 26.66 -46.19
CA ALA A 390 41.02 27.06 -45.10
C ALA A 390 41.46 28.51 -45.23
N ARG A 391 41.63 29.12 -44.04
CA ARG A 391 42.23 30.46 -43.91
C ARG A 391 43.45 30.38 -42.97
N SER A 392 44.53 31.09 -43.35
CA SER A 392 45.71 31.25 -42.50
C SER A 392 46.28 32.64 -42.67
N ASP A 393 46.90 33.15 -41.62
CA ASP A 393 47.63 34.43 -41.68
C ASP A 393 49.04 34.26 -42.30
N GLU A 394 49.49 33.03 -42.55
CA GLU A 394 50.74 32.68 -43.18
C GLU A 394 50.49 32.04 -44.54
N ASP A 395 51.38 32.34 -45.54
CA ASP A 395 51.35 31.62 -46.80
C ASP A 395 51.93 30.20 -46.57
N ILE A 396 51.11 29.16 -46.95
CA ILE A 396 51.44 27.77 -46.77
C ILE A 396 51.39 27.04 -48.09
N GLU A 397 52.48 26.39 -48.45
CA GLU A 397 52.61 25.70 -49.76
C GLU A 397 51.86 24.35 -49.76
N LYS A 398 51.61 23.82 -50.97
CA LYS A 398 50.96 22.53 -51.17
C LYS A 398 51.77 21.41 -50.49
N GLU A 399 51.04 20.45 -49.87
CA GLU A 399 51.57 19.28 -49.16
C GLU A 399 52.23 19.59 -47.80
N GLU A 400 52.24 20.86 -47.37
CA GLU A 400 52.69 21.18 -46.03
C GLU A 400 51.64 20.74 -44.97
N GLU A 401 52.12 20.23 -43.82
CA GLU A 401 51.28 19.85 -42.69
C GLU A 401 50.76 21.09 -41.97
N ILE A 402 49.45 21.01 -41.63
CA ILE A 402 48.78 22.05 -40.87
C ILE A 402 48.12 21.48 -39.63
N GLU A 403 47.84 22.37 -38.69
CA GLU A 403 46.97 22.13 -37.53
C GLU A 403 45.81 23.09 -37.59
N VAL A 404 44.60 22.56 -37.40
CA VAL A 404 43.36 23.36 -37.30
C VAL A 404 43.31 24.05 -35.96
N ILE A 405 43.31 25.38 -35.93
CA ILE A 405 43.29 26.19 -34.72
C ILE A 405 41.91 26.81 -34.43
N GLY A 406 41.01 26.78 -35.41
CA GLY A 406 39.65 27.31 -35.29
C GLY A 406 38.81 26.98 -36.49
N ALA A 407 37.51 27.31 -36.42
CA ALA A 407 36.57 27.19 -37.52
C ALA A 407 35.68 28.41 -37.54
N ASP A 408 35.40 28.91 -38.76
CA ASP A 408 34.43 29.98 -39.01
C ASP A 408 33.47 29.49 -40.10
N GLY A 409 32.31 29.01 -39.64
CA GLY A 409 31.35 28.32 -40.46
C GLY A 409 31.93 27.07 -41.12
N LEU A 410 32.03 27.05 -42.44
CA LEU A 410 32.62 25.96 -43.25
C LEU A 410 34.08 26.19 -43.61
N THR A 411 34.72 27.22 -43.06
CA THR A 411 36.13 27.55 -43.32
C THR A 411 36.95 27.24 -42.05
N LEU A 412 38.01 26.41 -42.19
CA LEU A 412 38.92 26.11 -41.14
C LEU A 412 40.01 27.18 -41.01
N ILE A 413 40.29 27.63 -39.81
CA ILE A 413 41.41 28.48 -39.50
C ILE A 413 42.57 27.57 -39.18
N VAL A 414 43.65 27.65 -39.97
CA VAL A 414 44.76 26.72 -39.89
C VAL A 414 46.08 27.43 -39.69
N ARG A 415 47.02 26.75 -39.09
CA ARG A 415 48.42 27.20 -38.89
C ARG A 415 49.37 26.15 -39.40
N ARG A 416 50.52 26.57 -39.96
CA ARG A 416 51.58 25.67 -40.32
C ARG A 416 52.10 24.90 -39.11
N ARG A 417 52.22 23.60 -39.24
CA ARG A 417 52.78 22.77 -38.20
C ARG A 417 54.30 22.79 -38.28
N LYS A 418 54.96 23.39 -37.28
CA LYS A 418 56.41 23.28 -37.16
C LYS A 418 56.81 21.82 -36.90
N LYS A 419 57.61 21.18 -37.76
CA LYS A 419 58.21 19.91 -37.42
C LYS A 419 59.02 20.12 -36.12
N LYS A 420 58.71 19.30 -35.10
CA LYS A 420 59.66 19.17 -34.00
C LYS A 420 60.94 18.61 -34.58
N GLU A 421 62.04 19.39 -34.56
CA GLU A 421 63.40 18.86 -34.68
C GLU A 421 63.55 17.96 -33.44
N ASP A 422 63.77 16.65 -33.74
CA ASP A 422 64.13 15.67 -32.72
C ASP A 422 65.63 15.90 -32.31
#